data_52446f3e9daa8cb03165401a35935444
#
_entry.id   52446f3e9daa8cb03165401a35935444
#
_cell.length_a   1.000
_cell.length_b   1.000
_cell.length_c   1.000
_cell.angle_alpha   90.00
_cell.angle_beta   90.00
_cell.angle_gamma   90.00
#
_symmetry.space_group_name_H-M   'P 1'
#
loop_
_entity.id
_entity.type
_entity.pdbx_description
1 polymer ?
#
loop_
_entity_poly.entity_id
_entity_poly.type
_entity_poly.pdbx_seq_one_letter_code
_entity_poly.pdbx_strand_id
1 'polypeptide(L)'
;MELLDKLTILSDAAKYDAACTSSGVRRGFQPGKIGNTTSSIAGCCHSFSADGRCITLLKVLMTNCCVYDCKYCINRRSNDTRRAAFTPQELADLTIQFYRRNYIEGLFLSSGVLRNPDYTMEQMIHALRILRQDYGFNGYIHAKAIPGAAPELVQQLGLLADRLSVNIELPSQEGLQLLAPDKTKDAILRPMGQIRDQARQSKAELVKYKHAPVFAPAGQSTQLIVGATKDSDRHILHLTQSLYDRYKLKRVFYSAYVPVVEHSLLPSVDTKPPLLREHRLYQADWLLRFYGFRAEELLDEAHPDFNPLIDPKCSWAIAHLEQFPVEIMRADYEMLLRVPGIGPTGAKRIISARRTGTLRFEDLKKLGVVLKRAQFFITCGGRVRSGLQFSAASLVRQLEAVEQGQLPAAQMQQLSLFDPAG
;
A
#
# COMPACT_ATOMS: atom_id res chain seq x y z
N MET A 1 -16.19 -29.62 7.86
CA MET A 1 -15.86 -28.33 8.49
C MET A 1 -16.95 -27.35 8.09
N GLU A 2 -17.56 -26.71 9.06
CA GLU A 2 -18.61 -25.74 8.84
C GLU A 2 -18.10 -24.49 8.10
N LEU A 3 -18.97 -23.80 7.34
CA LEU A 3 -18.57 -22.63 6.53
C LEU A 3 -17.99 -21.49 7.37
N LEU A 4 -18.53 -21.26 8.58
CA LEU A 4 -18.03 -20.23 9.51
C LEU A 4 -16.63 -20.57 10.05
N ASP A 5 -16.34 -21.85 10.28
CA ASP A 5 -14.99 -22.28 10.68
C ASP A 5 -13.98 -22.00 9.56
N LYS A 6 -14.33 -22.33 8.31
CA LYS A 6 -13.53 -22.01 7.13
C LYS A 6 -13.28 -20.51 7.03
N LEU A 7 -14.32 -19.69 7.18
CA LEU A 7 -14.20 -18.24 7.16
C LEU A 7 -13.22 -17.74 8.22
N THR A 8 -13.32 -18.21 9.45
CA THR A 8 -12.43 -17.82 10.54
C THR A 8 -10.97 -18.15 10.20
N ILE A 9 -10.68 -19.37 9.74
CA ILE A 9 -9.33 -19.80 9.38
C ILE A 9 -8.77 -19.01 8.22
N LEU A 10 -9.55 -18.85 7.16
CA LEU A 10 -9.08 -18.26 5.90
C LEU A 10 -9.03 -16.72 5.93
N SER A 11 -9.83 -16.07 6.76
CA SER A 11 -9.73 -14.64 7.01
C SER A 11 -8.55 -14.31 7.93
N ASP A 12 -8.31 -15.13 8.96
CA ASP A 12 -7.15 -14.95 9.83
C ASP A 12 -5.84 -15.19 9.06
N ALA A 13 -5.79 -16.19 8.20
CA ALA A 13 -4.67 -16.43 7.30
C ALA A 13 -4.41 -15.28 6.32
N ALA A 14 -5.46 -14.53 5.92
CA ALA A 14 -5.37 -13.39 5.01
C ALA A 14 -4.87 -12.10 5.68
N LYS A 15 -4.79 -12.00 7.00
CA LYS A 15 -4.42 -10.75 7.71
C LYS A 15 -3.03 -10.23 7.38
N TYR A 16 -2.10 -11.10 7.00
CA TYR A 16 -0.73 -10.76 6.63
C TYR A 16 -0.61 -10.18 5.20
N ASP A 17 -1.68 -10.20 4.43
CA ASP A 17 -1.74 -9.55 3.13
C ASP A 17 -1.97 -8.04 3.29
N ALA A 18 -0.97 -7.22 2.97
CA ALA A 18 -0.97 -5.77 3.22
C ALA A 18 -1.78 -4.93 2.22
N ALA A 19 -2.61 -5.53 1.39
CA ALA A 19 -3.40 -4.78 0.40
C ALA A 19 -4.54 -3.94 1.00
N CYS A 20 -4.61 -3.83 2.33
CA CYS A 20 -5.59 -3.02 3.03
C CYS A 20 -4.93 -2.31 4.21
N THR A 21 -5.05 -1.01 4.26
CA THR A 21 -4.85 -0.24 5.48
C THR A 21 -5.99 -0.58 6.42
N SER A 22 -5.82 -1.57 7.28
CA SER A 22 -6.75 -1.80 8.37
C SER A 22 -6.66 -0.62 9.31
N SER A 23 -7.79 -0.03 9.65
CA SER A 23 -7.88 1.11 10.58
C SER A 23 -7.49 0.79 12.02
N GLY A 24 -6.81 -0.28 12.32
CA GLY A 24 -6.24 -0.64 13.63
C GLY A 24 -7.13 -0.50 14.88
N VAL A 25 -8.33 0.02 14.74
CA VAL A 25 -9.28 0.26 15.85
C VAL A 25 -10.06 -1.02 16.12
N ARG A 26 -9.61 -1.81 17.08
CA ARG A 26 -10.40 -2.88 17.69
C ARG A 26 -11.34 -2.25 18.73
N ARG A 27 -12.56 -1.91 18.32
CA ARG A 27 -13.66 -1.68 19.27
C ARG A 27 -14.39 -3.01 19.45
N GLY A 28 -14.15 -3.67 20.58
CA GLY A 28 -14.92 -4.85 20.98
C GLY A 28 -16.38 -4.49 21.23
N PHE A 29 -17.27 -5.48 21.07
CA PHE A 29 -18.68 -5.36 21.44
C PHE A 29 -18.80 -4.87 22.90
N GLN A 30 -19.50 -3.76 23.11
CA GLN A 30 -19.87 -3.26 24.43
C GLN A 30 -21.41 -3.28 24.53
N PRO A 31 -21.99 -4.05 25.45
CA PRO A 31 -23.45 -4.03 25.67
C PRO A 31 -23.95 -2.61 25.93
N GLY A 32 -25.01 -2.22 25.24
CA GLY A 32 -25.67 -0.91 25.45
C GLY A 32 -25.09 0.25 24.62
N LYS A 33 -24.08 0.05 23.75
CA LYS A 33 -23.63 1.08 22.81
C LYS A 33 -24.05 0.75 21.38
N ILE A 34 -24.75 1.67 20.74
CA ILE A 34 -25.10 1.61 19.32
C ILE A 34 -23.87 2.12 18.56
N GLY A 35 -23.25 1.25 17.75
CA GLY A 35 -22.13 1.57 16.87
C GLY A 35 -22.00 0.50 15.81
N ASN A 36 -21.60 0.91 14.59
CA ASN A 36 -21.42 0.00 13.47
C ASN A 36 -20.20 -0.90 13.75
N THR A 37 -20.43 -2.13 14.21
CA THR A 37 -19.41 -3.12 14.58
C THR A 37 -18.87 -3.90 13.39
N THR A 38 -18.94 -3.34 12.18
CA THR A 38 -18.43 -3.99 10.95
C THR A 38 -16.93 -4.30 11.00
N SER A 39 -16.17 -3.61 11.87
CA SER A 39 -14.76 -3.94 12.14
C SER A 39 -14.55 -5.21 12.97
N SER A 40 -15.59 -5.83 13.51
CA SER A 40 -15.54 -7.05 14.31
C SER A 40 -15.91 -8.32 13.54
N ILE A 41 -16.40 -8.19 12.30
CA ILE A 41 -16.68 -9.35 11.45
C ILE A 41 -15.36 -9.88 10.93
N ALA A 42 -15.06 -11.14 11.22
CA ALA A 42 -13.86 -11.80 10.72
C ALA A 42 -13.77 -11.66 9.18
N GLY A 43 -12.62 -11.22 8.68
CA GLY A 43 -12.36 -11.11 7.26
C GLY A 43 -12.74 -9.78 6.59
N CYS A 44 -13.29 -8.79 7.29
CA CYS A 44 -13.56 -7.49 6.69
C CYS A 44 -12.34 -6.56 6.79
N CYS A 45 -12.01 -5.90 5.67
CA CYS A 45 -10.96 -4.89 5.59
C CYS A 45 -11.45 -3.66 4.83
N HIS A 46 -10.75 -2.55 4.98
CA HIS A 46 -11.06 -1.30 4.31
C HIS A 46 -10.07 -1.01 3.18
N SER A 47 -10.57 -0.52 2.06
CA SER A 47 -9.78 -0.04 0.92
C SER A 47 -10.35 1.29 0.46
N PHE A 48 -9.57 2.06 -0.31
CA PHE A 48 -10.04 3.33 -0.87
C PHE A 48 -10.33 3.15 -2.36
N SER A 49 -11.50 3.62 -2.77
CA SER A 49 -11.88 3.72 -4.19
C SER A 49 -11.14 4.89 -4.85
N ALA A 50 -11.24 5.01 -6.18
CA ALA A 50 -10.55 6.06 -6.94
C ALA A 50 -11.03 7.47 -6.59
N ASP A 51 -12.26 7.62 -6.08
CA ASP A 51 -12.88 8.86 -5.62
C ASP A 51 -12.58 9.18 -4.14
N GLY A 52 -11.74 8.39 -3.49
CA GLY A 52 -11.32 8.59 -2.08
C GLY A 52 -12.29 8.02 -1.04
N ARG A 53 -13.42 7.39 -1.44
CA ARG A 53 -14.31 6.74 -0.48
C ARG A 53 -13.67 5.49 0.11
N CYS A 54 -13.88 5.28 1.41
CA CYS A 54 -13.51 4.04 2.08
C CYS A 54 -14.55 2.96 1.75
N ILE A 55 -14.10 1.85 1.19
CA ILE A 55 -14.93 0.68 0.86
C ILE A 55 -14.55 -0.50 1.76
N THR A 56 -15.54 -1.23 2.22
CA THR A 56 -15.34 -2.44 3.04
C THR A 56 -15.29 -3.67 2.15
N LEU A 57 -14.23 -4.46 2.25
CA LEU A 57 -14.03 -5.67 1.46
C LEU A 57 -14.02 -6.92 2.35
N LEU A 58 -14.63 -8.00 1.88
CA LEU A 58 -14.36 -9.32 2.41
C LEU A 58 -12.97 -9.76 1.95
N LYS A 59 -12.05 -9.92 2.89
CA LYS A 59 -10.66 -10.29 2.61
C LYS A 59 -10.42 -11.72 3.10
N VAL A 60 -10.26 -12.63 2.16
CA VAL A 60 -10.09 -14.05 2.46
C VAL A 60 -9.10 -14.72 1.51
N LEU A 61 -8.56 -15.84 1.97
CA LEU A 61 -7.90 -16.80 1.08
C LEU A 61 -8.94 -17.78 0.52
N MET A 62 -8.78 -18.17 -0.76
CA MET A 62 -9.48 -19.34 -1.33
C MET A 62 -9.11 -20.61 -0.55
N THR A 63 -7.82 -20.73 -0.24
CA THR A 63 -7.28 -21.79 0.61
C THR A 63 -5.98 -21.34 1.28
N ASN A 64 -5.72 -21.84 2.49
CA ASN A 64 -4.41 -21.76 3.13
C ASN A 64 -3.60 -23.05 3.01
N CYS A 65 -4.10 -24.08 2.33
CA CYS A 65 -3.29 -25.20 1.88
C CYS A 65 -2.34 -24.70 0.79
N CYS A 66 -1.03 -24.87 0.96
CA CYS A 66 -0.03 -24.39 0.02
C CYS A 66 1.02 -25.45 -0.23
N VAL A 67 1.39 -25.66 -1.49
CA VAL A 67 2.48 -26.56 -1.88
C VAL A 67 3.85 -25.89 -1.77
N TYR A 68 3.90 -24.56 -1.63
CA TYR A 68 5.13 -23.79 -1.47
C TYR A 68 5.59 -23.74 -0.02
N ASP A 69 6.91 -23.58 0.18
CA ASP A 69 7.52 -23.49 1.51
C ASP A 69 8.25 -22.17 1.75
N CYS A 70 7.57 -21.05 1.45
CA CYS A 70 8.12 -19.71 1.68
C CYS A 70 8.39 -19.51 3.18
N LYS A 71 9.65 -19.27 3.56
CA LYS A 71 10.13 -19.27 4.95
C LYS A 71 9.42 -18.25 5.85
N TYR A 72 9.01 -17.11 5.28
CA TYR A 72 8.29 -16.04 5.99
C TYR A 72 6.79 -16.30 6.17
N CYS A 73 6.21 -17.32 5.52
CA CYS A 73 4.78 -17.51 5.45
C CYS A 73 4.26 -18.48 6.50
N ILE A 74 3.24 -18.06 7.28
CA ILE A 74 2.60 -18.94 8.26
C ILE A 74 1.89 -20.13 7.59
N ASN A 75 1.44 -19.96 6.35
CA ASN A 75 0.72 -20.97 5.57
C ASN A 75 1.65 -21.85 4.71
N ARG A 76 2.97 -21.79 4.91
CA ARG A 76 3.92 -22.66 4.20
C ARG A 76 3.61 -24.14 4.44
N ARG A 77 4.00 -24.99 3.47
CA ARG A 77 3.74 -26.44 3.52
C ARG A 77 4.20 -27.10 4.81
N SER A 78 5.39 -26.72 5.30
CA SER A 78 6.01 -27.34 6.47
C SER A 78 5.48 -26.87 7.83
N ASN A 79 4.57 -25.86 7.86
CA ASN A 79 3.98 -25.42 9.12
C ASN A 79 2.75 -26.26 9.48
N ASP A 80 2.65 -26.63 10.75
CA ASP A 80 1.46 -27.26 11.33
C ASP A 80 0.44 -26.18 11.72
N THR A 81 -0.39 -25.80 10.75
CA THR A 81 -1.48 -24.82 10.93
C THR A 81 -2.80 -25.43 10.49
N ARG A 82 -3.89 -25.02 11.12
CA ARG A 82 -5.23 -25.46 10.68
C ARG A 82 -5.45 -25.08 9.22
N ARG A 83 -5.79 -26.08 8.39
CA ARG A 83 -5.97 -25.92 6.95
C ARG A 83 -7.45 -25.93 6.57
N ALA A 84 -7.81 -25.05 5.64
CA ALA A 84 -9.14 -24.98 5.06
C ALA A 84 -9.07 -24.60 3.58
N ALA A 85 -10.13 -24.91 2.86
CA ALA A 85 -10.34 -24.47 1.48
C ALA A 85 -11.83 -24.23 1.28
N PHE A 86 -12.17 -23.12 0.62
CA PHE A 86 -13.50 -22.91 0.06
C PHE A 86 -13.60 -23.63 -1.27
N THR A 87 -14.78 -24.19 -1.55
CA THR A 87 -15.16 -24.45 -2.94
C THR A 87 -15.51 -23.11 -3.63
N PRO A 88 -15.45 -23.03 -4.96
CA PRO A 88 -15.88 -21.84 -5.69
C PRO A 88 -17.28 -21.37 -5.31
N GLN A 89 -18.21 -22.30 -5.14
CA GLN A 89 -19.58 -22.03 -4.76
C GLN A 89 -19.68 -21.48 -3.34
N GLU A 90 -19.04 -22.10 -2.35
CA GLU A 90 -19.03 -21.62 -0.96
C GLU A 90 -18.53 -20.17 -0.86
N LEU A 91 -17.44 -19.84 -1.58
CA LEU A 91 -16.89 -18.48 -1.56
C LEU A 91 -17.84 -17.46 -2.21
N ALA A 92 -18.46 -17.83 -3.33
CA ALA A 92 -19.42 -16.98 -4.02
C ALA A 92 -20.67 -16.74 -3.16
N ASP A 93 -21.23 -17.79 -2.56
CA ASP A 93 -22.40 -17.73 -1.68
C ASP A 93 -22.12 -16.83 -0.46
N LEU A 94 -20.97 -17.02 0.18
CA LEU A 94 -20.54 -16.22 1.31
C LEU A 94 -20.43 -14.74 0.93
N THR A 95 -19.77 -14.45 -0.20
CA THR A 95 -19.56 -13.08 -0.68
C THR A 95 -20.88 -12.39 -0.98
N ILE A 96 -21.80 -13.06 -1.70
CA ILE A 96 -23.09 -12.45 -2.05
C ILE A 96 -24.00 -12.25 -0.84
N GLN A 97 -23.97 -13.16 0.14
CA GLN A 97 -24.72 -13.00 1.39
C GLN A 97 -24.22 -11.81 2.20
N PHE A 98 -22.91 -11.60 2.30
CA PHE A 98 -22.34 -10.44 3.01
C PHE A 98 -22.65 -9.14 2.28
N TYR A 99 -22.59 -9.15 0.96
CA TYR A 99 -22.93 -8.00 0.13
C TYR A 99 -24.42 -7.61 0.28
N ARG A 100 -25.34 -8.57 0.17
CA ARG A 100 -26.79 -8.32 0.34
C ARG A 100 -27.16 -7.77 1.73
N ARG A 101 -26.37 -8.11 2.74
CA ARG A 101 -26.55 -7.59 4.11
C ARG A 101 -25.82 -6.26 4.35
N ASN A 102 -25.23 -5.66 3.31
CA ASN A 102 -24.44 -4.42 3.38
C ASN A 102 -23.25 -4.48 4.35
N TYR A 103 -22.68 -5.68 4.58
CA TYR A 103 -21.46 -5.81 5.38
C TYR A 103 -20.21 -5.47 4.60
N ILE A 104 -20.25 -5.66 3.29
CA ILE A 104 -19.13 -5.43 2.36
C ILE A 104 -19.62 -4.75 1.08
N GLU A 105 -18.70 -4.06 0.42
CA GLU A 105 -18.88 -3.46 -0.91
C GLU A 105 -18.11 -4.22 -1.98
N GLY A 106 -17.26 -5.19 -1.58
CA GLY A 106 -16.46 -5.97 -2.51
C GLY A 106 -15.73 -7.14 -1.88
N LEU A 107 -14.95 -7.81 -2.72
CA LEU A 107 -14.14 -8.98 -2.36
C LEU A 107 -12.66 -8.69 -2.61
N PHE A 108 -11.81 -9.04 -1.65
CA PHE A 108 -10.37 -9.18 -1.82
C PHE A 108 -10.00 -10.66 -1.72
N LEU A 109 -9.65 -11.25 -2.87
CA LEU A 109 -9.37 -12.68 -2.99
C LEU A 109 -7.88 -12.94 -3.23
N SER A 110 -7.28 -13.72 -2.34
CA SER A 110 -5.97 -14.33 -2.50
C SER A 110 -6.03 -15.83 -2.26
N SER A 111 -4.89 -16.54 -2.36
CA SER A 111 -4.86 -17.97 -2.13
C SER A 111 -3.44 -18.46 -1.79
N GLY A 112 -3.34 -19.50 -0.98
CA GLY A 112 -2.23 -20.43 -1.05
C GLY A 112 -2.27 -21.19 -2.37
N VAL A 113 -1.17 -21.79 -2.77
CA VAL A 113 -1.07 -22.56 -4.02
C VAL A 113 -1.46 -24.02 -3.74
N LEU A 114 -2.67 -24.38 -4.16
CA LEU A 114 -3.20 -25.76 -4.03
C LEU A 114 -2.83 -26.55 -5.29
N ARG A 115 -2.19 -27.67 -5.14
CA ARG A 115 -1.66 -28.55 -6.22
C ARG A 115 -0.63 -27.86 -7.11
N ASN A 116 -1.03 -26.88 -7.91
CA ASN A 116 -0.17 -26.06 -8.76
C ASN A 116 -0.82 -24.67 -9.03
N PRO A 117 -0.08 -23.72 -9.62
CA PRO A 117 -0.58 -22.38 -9.91
C PRO A 117 -1.83 -22.34 -10.77
N ASP A 118 -1.88 -23.15 -11.85
CA ASP A 118 -3.01 -23.17 -12.80
C ASP A 118 -4.30 -23.64 -12.14
N TYR A 119 -4.25 -24.77 -11.46
CA TYR A 119 -5.41 -25.30 -10.74
C TYR A 119 -5.95 -24.28 -9.73
N THR A 120 -5.05 -23.60 -9.00
CA THR A 120 -5.46 -22.58 -8.02
C THR A 120 -6.16 -21.41 -8.70
N MET A 121 -5.59 -20.93 -9.81
CA MET A 121 -6.17 -19.84 -10.60
C MET A 121 -7.53 -20.23 -11.17
N GLU A 122 -7.68 -21.45 -11.67
CA GLU A 122 -8.97 -21.97 -12.18
C GLU A 122 -10.06 -21.96 -11.10
N GLN A 123 -9.74 -22.38 -9.87
CA GLN A 123 -10.70 -22.33 -8.75
C GLN A 123 -11.09 -20.88 -8.42
N MET A 124 -10.12 -19.94 -8.38
CA MET A 124 -10.40 -18.53 -8.16
C MET A 124 -11.27 -17.94 -9.27
N ILE A 125 -10.94 -18.22 -10.54
CA ILE A 125 -11.71 -17.77 -11.71
C ILE A 125 -13.13 -18.33 -11.65
N HIS A 126 -13.30 -19.60 -11.29
CA HIS A 126 -14.60 -20.21 -11.16
C HIS A 126 -15.48 -19.49 -10.12
N ALA A 127 -14.93 -19.21 -8.93
CA ALA A 127 -15.65 -18.43 -7.92
C ALA A 127 -16.05 -17.03 -8.43
N LEU A 128 -15.15 -16.33 -9.15
CA LEU A 128 -15.45 -15.02 -9.70
C LEU A 128 -16.45 -15.06 -10.86
N ARG A 129 -16.48 -16.16 -11.66
CA ARG A 129 -17.51 -16.37 -12.68
C ARG A 129 -18.89 -16.54 -12.05
N ILE A 130 -19.03 -17.38 -11.03
CA ILE A 130 -20.29 -17.53 -10.28
C ILE A 130 -20.75 -16.16 -9.76
N LEU A 131 -19.85 -15.38 -9.17
CA LEU A 131 -20.20 -14.03 -8.68
C LEU A 131 -20.67 -13.11 -9.81
N ARG A 132 -19.91 -13.00 -10.90
CA ARG A 132 -20.20 -12.05 -11.99
C ARG A 132 -21.35 -12.47 -12.88
N GLN A 133 -21.43 -13.76 -13.24
CA GLN A 133 -22.37 -14.28 -14.23
C GLN A 133 -23.65 -14.81 -13.59
N ASP A 134 -23.55 -15.62 -12.54
CA ASP A 134 -24.72 -16.27 -11.96
C ASP A 134 -25.43 -15.37 -10.95
N TYR A 135 -24.67 -14.65 -10.11
CA TYR A 135 -25.23 -13.72 -9.11
C TYR A 135 -25.35 -12.27 -9.58
N GLY A 136 -24.81 -11.92 -10.75
CA GLY A 136 -24.81 -10.53 -11.24
C GLY A 136 -24.08 -9.55 -10.31
N PHE A 137 -23.09 -10.02 -9.55
CA PHE A 137 -22.38 -9.22 -8.57
C PHE A 137 -21.61 -8.07 -9.24
N ASN A 138 -21.99 -6.84 -8.94
CA ASN A 138 -21.37 -5.62 -9.47
C ASN A 138 -20.48 -4.88 -8.44
N GLY A 139 -20.18 -5.51 -7.31
CA GLY A 139 -19.26 -4.97 -6.30
C GLY A 139 -17.80 -5.06 -6.76
N TYR A 140 -16.93 -4.34 -6.05
CA TYR A 140 -15.50 -4.29 -6.35
C TYR A 140 -14.81 -5.63 -6.07
N ILE A 141 -13.99 -6.10 -7.02
CA ILE A 141 -13.18 -7.33 -6.87
C ILE A 141 -11.70 -6.99 -7.06
N HIS A 142 -10.91 -7.25 -6.02
CA HIS A 142 -9.46 -7.28 -6.09
C HIS A 142 -8.99 -8.73 -5.97
N ALA A 143 -8.32 -9.25 -6.99
CA ALA A 143 -7.79 -10.61 -7.00
C ALA A 143 -6.25 -10.62 -7.10
N LYS A 144 -5.63 -11.52 -6.34
CA LYS A 144 -4.19 -11.79 -6.46
C LYS A 144 -3.96 -12.90 -7.48
N ALA A 145 -3.33 -12.57 -8.59
CA ALA A 145 -2.88 -13.57 -9.56
C ALA A 145 -1.76 -14.42 -8.96
N ILE A 146 -1.85 -15.72 -9.17
CA ILE A 146 -0.86 -16.68 -8.67
C ILE A 146 0.37 -16.64 -9.60
N PRO A 147 1.59 -16.36 -9.06
CA PRO A 147 2.80 -16.42 -9.84
C PRO A 147 3.02 -17.78 -10.47
N GLY A 148 3.37 -17.79 -11.77
CA GLY A 148 3.61 -19.03 -12.52
C GLY A 148 2.37 -19.64 -13.16
N ALA A 149 1.18 -19.07 -12.98
CA ALA A 149 -0.01 -19.49 -13.70
C ALA A 149 0.05 -19.14 -15.20
N ALA A 150 -0.65 -19.94 -16.01
CA ALA A 150 -0.72 -19.77 -17.47
C ALA A 150 -1.24 -18.38 -17.85
N PRO A 151 -0.72 -17.75 -18.93
CA PRO A 151 -1.12 -16.41 -19.36
C PRO A 151 -2.62 -16.28 -19.63
N GLU A 152 -3.25 -17.31 -20.14
CA GLU A 152 -4.69 -17.37 -20.44
C GLU A 152 -5.54 -17.23 -19.16
N LEU A 153 -5.07 -17.80 -18.06
CA LEU A 153 -5.73 -17.71 -16.76
C LEU A 153 -5.58 -16.30 -16.17
N VAL A 154 -4.42 -15.66 -16.34
CA VAL A 154 -4.22 -14.26 -15.94
C VAL A 154 -5.16 -13.33 -16.71
N GLN A 155 -5.36 -13.59 -18.02
CA GLN A 155 -6.30 -12.84 -18.85
C GLN A 155 -7.74 -13.02 -18.36
N GLN A 156 -8.17 -14.26 -18.13
CA GLN A 156 -9.52 -14.55 -17.65
C GLN A 156 -9.79 -13.89 -16.29
N LEU A 157 -8.83 -13.96 -15.37
CA LEU A 157 -8.95 -13.32 -14.06
C LEU A 157 -9.12 -11.80 -14.19
N GLY A 158 -8.37 -11.17 -15.10
CA GLY A 158 -8.41 -9.71 -15.32
C GLY A 158 -9.72 -9.21 -15.96
N LEU A 159 -10.43 -10.05 -16.69
CA LEU A 159 -11.76 -9.74 -17.22
C LEU A 159 -12.86 -9.81 -16.14
N LEU A 160 -12.62 -10.50 -15.02
CA LEU A 160 -13.55 -10.67 -13.91
C LEU A 160 -13.29 -9.73 -12.73
N ALA A 161 -12.04 -9.31 -12.56
CA ALA A 161 -11.60 -8.49 -11.44
C ALA A 161 -11.43 -7.01 -11.83
N ASP A 162 -11.72 -6.11 -10.89
CA ASP A 162 -11.49 -4.67 -11.08
C ASP A 162 -10.01 -4.32 -10.91
N ARG A 163 -9.32 -4.99 -9.99
CA ARG A 163 -7.88 -4.84 -9.76
C ARG A 163 -7.21 -6.19 -9.67
N LEU A 164 -6.03 -6.27 -10.29
CA LEU A 164 -5.12 -7.39 -10.11
C LEU A 164 -3.91 -6.99 -9.27
N SER A 165 -3.37 -7.94 -8.53
CA SER A 165 -2.04 -7.83 -7.93
C SER A 165 -1.23 -9.09 -8.13
N VAL A 166 0.07 -8.89 -8.32
CA VAL A 166 1.08 -9.95 -8.30
C VAL A 166 2.10 -9.52 -7.26
N ASN A 167 2.27 -10.27 -6.20
CA ASN A 167 3.20 -9.89 -5.15
C ASN A 167 4.64 -10.12 -5.58
N ILE A 168 5.50 -9.10 -5.41
CA ILE A 168 6.93 -9.24 -5.64
C ILE A 168 7.62 -9.92 -4.45
N GLU A 169 6.99 -9.89 -3.30
CA GLU A 169 7.36 -10.49 -2.01
C GLU A 169 8.62 -9.89 -1.40
N LEU A 170 9.75 -10.02 -2.04
CA LEU A 170 11.06 -9.60 -1.52
C LEU A 170 11.76 -8.65 -2.50
N PRO A 171 12.58 -7.70 -2.00
CA PRO A 171 13.20 -6.69 -2.85
C PRO A 171 14.25 -7.25 -3.81
N SER A 172 15.04 -8.23 -3.37
CA SER A 172 16.16 -8.81 -4.12
C SER A 172 15.86 -10.19 -4.64
N GLN A 173 16.56 -10.58 -5.69
CA GLN A 173 16.51 -11.94 -6.24
C GLN A 173 17.13 -12.96 -5.26
N GLU A 174 18.21 -12.57 -4.61
CA GLU A 174 18.89 -13.36 -3.59
C GLU A 174 17.95 -13.64 -2.41
N GLY A 175 17.24 -12.60 -1.92
CA GLY A 175 16.24 -12.74 -0.88
C GLY A 175 15.12 -13.68 -1.30
N LEU A 176 14.65 -13.56 -2.54
CA LEU A 176 13.59 -14.42 -3.07
C LEU A 176 14.03 -15.89 -3.14
N GLN A 177 15.23 -16.18 -3.65
CA GLN A 177 15.79 -17.52 -3.71
C GLN A 177 15.97 -18.14 -2.32
N LEU A 178 16.41 -17.33 -1.36
CA LEU A 178 16.66 -17.75 0.01
C LEU A 178 15.36 -18.07 0.80
N LEU A 179 14.38 -17.18 0.70
CA LEU A 179 13.18 -17.22 1.55
C LEU A 179 11.94 -17.76 0.84
N ALA A 180 11.90 -17.79 -0.48
CA ALA A 180 10.79 -18.31 -1.28
C ALA A 180 11.30 -19.11 -2.50
N PRO A 181 12.02 -20.22 -2.28
CA PRO A 181 12.72 -20.95 -3.35
C PRO A 181 11.79 -21.50 -4.43
N ASP A 182 10.52 -21.71 -4.13
CA ASP A 182 9.51 -22.18 -5.08
C ASP A 182 9.02 -21.05 -6.02
N LYS A 183 9.45 -19.79 -5.81
CA LYS A 183 9.07 -18.63 -6.64
C LYS A 183 10.27 -18.14 -7.44
N THR A 184 10.06 -17.85 -8.72
CA THR A 184 11.09 -17.25 -9.57
C THR A 184 10.70 -15.80 -9.90
N LYS A 185 11.72 -14.96 -10.14
CA LYS A 185 11.53 -13.57 -10.57
C LYS A 185 10.70 -13.50 -11.85
N ASP A 186 10.95 -14.39 -12.80
CA ASP A 186 10.24 -14.45 -14.07
C ASP A 186 8.76 -14.80 -13.88
N ALA A 187 8.45 -15.79 -13.03
CA ALA A 187 7.07 -16.16 -12.69
C ALA A 187 6.27 -14.99 -12.06
N ILE A 188 6.94 -14.03 -11.44
CA ILE A 188 6.32 -12.83 -10.86
C ILE A 188 6.21 -11.70 -11.89
N LEU A 189 7.29 -11.40 -12.63
CA LEU A 189 7.36 -10.23 -13.50
C LEU A 189 6.63 -10.42 -14.84
N ARG A 190 6.59 -11.64 -15.37
CA ARG A 190 5.89 -11.96 -16.62
C ARG A 190 4.40 -11.62 -16.55
N PRO A 191 3.61 -12.09 -15.54
CA PRO A 191 2.21 -11.69 -15.42
C PRO A 191 2.03 -10.19 -15.17
N MET A 192 2.94 -9.50 -14.47
CA MET A 192 2.87 -8.04 -14.31
C MET A 192 2.99 -7.31 -15.66
N GLY A 193 3.90 -7.76 -16.54
CA GLY A 193 4.02 -7.25 -17.92
C GLY A 193 2.76 -7.50 -18.73
N GLN A 194 2.22 -8.70 -18.68
CA GLN A 194 0.98 -9.08 -19.35
C GLN A 194 -0.20 -8.21 -18.89
N ILE A 195 -0.40 -8.04 -17.59
CA ILE A 195 -1.48 -7.20 -17.03
C ILE A 195 -1.37 -5.77 -17.53
N ARG A 196 -0.14 -5.19 -17.55
CA ARG A 196 0.11 -3.85 -18.11
C ARG A 196 -0.34 -3.74 -19.56
N ASP A 197 0.06 -4.70 -20.39
CA ASP A 197 -0.19 -4.65 -21.84
C ASP A 197 -1.69 -4.88 -22.16
N GLN A 198 -2.33 -5.82 -21.49
CA GLN A 198 -3.77 -6.06 -21.62
C GLN A 198 -4.62 -4.90 -21.10
N ALA A 199 -4.23 -4.26 -19.98
CA ALA A 199 -4.92 -3.07 -19.48
C ALA A 199 -4.77 -1.87 -20.44
N ARG A 200 -3.61 -1.73 -21.10
CA ARG A 200 -3.39 -0.72 -22.12
C ARG A 200 -4.21 -0.99 -23.38
N GLN A 201 -4.22 -2.24 -23.83
CA GLN A 201 -5.02 -2.66 -24.99
C GLN A 201 -6.51 -2.44 -24.73
N SER A 202 -7.06 -2.91 -23.61
CA SER A 202 -8.47 -2.73 -23.24
C SER A 202 -8.87 -1.25 -23.23
N LYS A 203 -8.04 -0.35 -22.71
CA LYS A 203 -8.30 1.09 -22.76
C LYS A 203 -8.34 1.64 -24.19
N ALA A 204 -7.44 1.19 -25.07
CA ALA A 204 -7.41 1.60 -26.48
C ALA A 204 -8.63 1.07 -27.25
N GLU A 205 -9.07 -0.14 -26.96
CA GLU A 205 -10.25 -0.75 -27.55
C GLU A 205 -11.56 -0.05 -27.12
N LEU A 206 -11.68 0.32 -25.84
CA LEU A 206 -12.81 1.07 -25.31
C LEU A 206 -13.00 2.46 -25.96
N VAL A 207 -11.92 3.08 -26.44
CA VAL A 207 -12.00 4.32 -27.22
C VAL A 207 -12.65 4.08 -28.59
N LYS A 208 -12.41 2.90 -29.18
CA LYS A 208 -12.92 2.55 -30.51
C LYS A 208 -14.28 1.87 -30.46
N TYR A 209 -14.48 1.00 -29.46
CA TYR A 209 -15.64 0.12 -29.33
C TYR A 209 -16.26 0.25 -27.96
N LYS A 210 -17.42 0.87 -27.87
CA LYS A 210 -18.11 1.18 -26.59
C LYS A 210 -18.37 -0.06 -25.70
N HIS A 211 -18.50 -1.23 -26.29
CA HIS A 211 -18.80 -2.49 -25.60
C HIS A 211 -17.62 -3.46 -25.54
N ALA A 212 -16.40 -2.98 -25.79
CA ALA A 212 -15.21 -3.81 -25.64
C ALA A 212 -15.07 -4.33 -24.18
N PRO A 213 -14.57 -5.56 -23.99
CA PRO A 213 -14.37 -6.10 -22.65
C PRO A 213 -13.42 -5.23 -21.81
N VAL A 214 -13.81 -4.98 -20.57
CA VAL A 214 -13.01 -4.18 -19.63
C VAL A 214 -12.07 -5.11 -18.89
N PHE A 215 -10.77 -4.82 -18.95
CA PHE A 215 -9.75 -5.59 -18.27
C PHE A 215 -9.16 -4.78 -17.10
N ALA A 216 -9.32 -5.29 -15.88
CA ALA A 216 -8.77 -4.75 -14.63
C ALA A 216 -8.79 -3.19 -14.57
N PRO A 217 -9.96 -2.54 -14.60
CA PRO A 217 -10.08 -1.09 -14.77
C PRO A 217 -9.40 -0.27 -13.68
N ALA A 218 -9.30 -0.79 -12.46
CA ALA A 218 -8.56 -0.18 -11.36
C ALA A 218 -7.04 -0.46 -11.41
N GLY A 219 -6.57 -1.17 -12.47
CA GLY A 219 -5.15 -1.43 -12.75
C GLY A 219 -4.54 -2.50 -11.85
N GLN A 220 -3.21 -2.48 -11.76
CA GLN A 220 -2.47 -3.47 -10.98
C GLN A 220 -1.71 -2.84 -9.81
N SER A 221 -1.43 -3.67 -8.81
CA SER A 221 -0.61 -3.35 -7.64
C SER A 221 0.30 -4.52 -7.29
N THR A 222 1.24 -4.29 -6.38
CA THR A 222 2.11 -5.32 -5.81
C THR A 222 2.31 -5.08 -4.32
N GLN A 223 2.84 -6.09 -3.65
CA GLN A 223 3.25 -6.01 -2.25
C GLN A 223 4.66 -6.57 -2.11
N LEU A 224 5.44 -5.94 -1.23
CA LEU A 224 6.73 -6.46 -0.78
C LEU A 224 6.86 -6.39 0.75
N ILE A 225 7.64 -7.32 1.28
CA ILE A 225 7.91 -7.46 2.71
C ILE A 225 9.16 -6.65 3.03
N VAL A 226 9.08 -5.85 4.10
CA VAL A 226 10.17 -4.98 4.58
C VAL A 226 10.73 -5.54 5.87
N GLY A 227 12.05 -5.76 5.91
CA GLY A 227 12.74 -6.22 7.12
C GLY A 227 12.80 -7.75 7.31
N ALA A 228 12.33 -8.54 6.35
CA ALA A 228 12.63 -9.98 6.31
C ALA A 228 14.05 -10.28 5.79
N THR A 229 14.60 -9.37 5.01
CA THR A 229 15.95 -9.38 4.45
C THR A 229 16.73 -8.13 4.83
N LYS A 230 18.03 -8.11 4.58
CA LYS A 230 18.92 -6.95 4.85
C LYS A 230 18.93 -5.91 3.72
N ASP A 231 17.96 -5.96 2.79
CA ASP A 231 17.85 -4.99 1.71
C ASP A 231 17.67 -3.57 2.28
N SER A 232 18.42 -2.61 1.73
CA SER A 232 18.34 -1.20 2.11
C SER A 232 17.06 -0.53 1.58
N ASP A 233 16.67 0.60 2.20
CA ASP A 233 15.54 1.40 1.73
C ASP A 233 15.81 1.98 0.33
N ARG A 234 17.07 2.31 0.03
CA ARG A 234 17.52 2.73 -1.30
C ARG A 234 17.19 1.65 -2.34
N HIS A 235 17.56 0.39 -2.08
CA HIS A 235 17.25 -0.71 -2.99
C HIS A 235 15.75 -0.86 -3.20
N ILE A 236 14.97 -0.85 -2.11
CA ILE A 236 13.51 -0.95 -2.13
C ILE A 236 12.89 0.19 -2.95
N LEU A 237 13.38 1.43 -2.77
CA LEU A 237 12.82 2.60 -3.42
C LEU A 237 13.15 2.64 -4.93
N HIS A 238 14.37 2.26 -5.33
CA HIS A 238 14.75 2.11 -6.73
C HIS A 238 13.94 1.01 -7.43
N LEU A 239 13.73 -0.13 -6.75
CA LEU A 239 12.85 -1.18 -7.25
C LEU A 239 11.43 -0.65 -7.42
N THR A 240 10.90 0.06 -6.43
CA THR A 240 9.56 0.65 -6.47
C THR A 240 9.39 1.59 -7.66
N GLN A 241 10.33 2.51 -7.86
CA GLN A 241 10.31 3.42 -9.03
C GLN A 241 10.35 2.64 -10.35
N SER A 242 11.23 1.64 -10.45
CA SER A 242 11.32 0.78 -11.62
C SER A 242 10.01 0.04 -11.92
N LEU A 243 9.30 -0.41 -10.88
CA LEU A 243 8.00 -1.06 -11.01
C LEU A 243 6.93 -0.09 -11.52
N TYR A 244 6.88 1.15 -11.03
CA TYR A 244 5.99 2.18 -11.56
C TYR A 244 6.29 2.49 -13.02
N ASP A 245 7.56 2.67 -13.37
CA ASP A 245 7.98 3.05 -14.72
C ASP A 245 7.72 1.95 -15.74
N ARG A 246 8.08 0.72 -15.41
CA ARG A 246 8.01 -0.43 -16.35
C ARG A 246 6.64 -1.07 -16.42
N TYR A 247 6.00 -1.29 -15.27
CA TYR A 247 4.74 -2.06 -15.20
C TYR A 247 3.50 -1.19 -15.00
N LYS A 248 3.66 0.14 -14.86
CA LYS A 248 2.58 1.10 -14.70
C LYS A 248 1.65 0.74 -13.52
N LEU A 249 2.26 0.29 -12.43
CA LEU A 249 1.54 -0.04 -11.21
C LEU A 249 0.76 1.16 -10.68
N LYS A 250 -0.36 0.92 -10.04
CA LYS A 250 -1.11 1.94 -9.31
C LYS A 250 -0.56 2.14 -7.90
N ARG A 251 -0.03 1.07 -7.29
CA ARG A 251 0.56 1.13 -5.95
C ARG A 251 1.50 -0.03 -5.69
N VAL A 252 2.57 0.25 -4.97
CA VAL A 252 3.40 -0.72 -4.26
C VAL A 252 2.98 -0.67 -2.79
N PHE A 253 2.64 -1.83 -2.22
CA PHE A 253 2.35 -1.96 -0.80
C PHE A 253 3.59 -2.49 -0.08
N TYR A 254 3.98 -1.82 0.98
CA TYR A 254 5.01 -2.27 1.90
C TYR A 254 4.36 -2.95 3.08
N SER A 255 4.96 -4.04 3.55
CA SER A 255 4.49 -4.76 4.72
C SER A 255 5.67 -5.01 5.64
N ALA A 256 5.69 -4.37 6.79
CA ALA A 256 6.66 -4.69 7.82
C ALA A 256 6.58 -6.19 8.15
N TYR A 257 7.72 -6.86 8.11
CA TYR A 257 7.79 -8.27 8.45
C TYR A 257 7.36 -8.49 9.91
N VAL A 258 6.35 -9.33 10.09
CA VAL A 258 5.91 -9.79 11.41
C VAL A 258 6.49 -11.18 11.60
N PRO A 259 7.39 -11.39 12.58
CA PRO A 259 7.94 -12.71 12.87
C PRO A 259 6.85 -13.64 13.42
N VAL A 260 6.42 -14.59 12.61
CA VAL A 260 5.38 -15.60 12.98
C VAL A 260 5.91 -17.02 12.92
N VAL A 261 7.15 -17.16 12.47
CA VAL A 261 7.82 -18.43 12.28
C VAL A 261 9.28 -18.29 12.72
N GLU A 262 9.74 -19.20 13.55
CA GLU A 262 11.16 -19.27 13.89
C GLU A 262 11.94 -19.93 12.77
N HIS A 263 12.94 -19.23 12.25
CA HIS A 263 13.80 -19.72 11.19
C HIS A 263 15.15 -18.98 11.19
N SER A 264 16.27 -19.71 11.05
CA SER A 264 17.63 -19.13 11.10
C SER A 264 17.92 -18.04 10.05
N LEU A 265 17.17 -18.00 8.96
CA LEU A 265 17.31 -17.00 7.87
C LEU A 265 16.42 -15.77 8.05
N LEU A 266 15.62 -15.72 9.11
CA LEU A 266 14.66 -14.65 9.38
C LEU A 266 14.98 -13.98 10.73
N PRO A 267 14.54 -12.75 10.95
CA PRO A 267 14.56 -12.14 12.28
C PRO A 267 13.85 -13.01 13.30
N SER A 268 14.37 -13.04 14.53
CA SER A 268 13.78 -13.84 15.61
C SER A 268 12.33 -13.43 15.91
N VAL A 269 11.56 -14.34 16.49
CA VAL A 269 10.14 -14.11 16.83
C VAL A 269 9.94 -12.95 17.81
N ASP A 270 10.95 -12.61 18.61
CA ASP A 270 10.92 -11.48 19.53
C ASP A 270 11.23 -10.13 18.86
N THR A 271 11.65 -10.15 17.60
CA THR A 271 11.96 -8.92 16.85
C THR A 271 10.69 -8.14 16.57
N LYS A 272 10.66 -6.87 16.98
CA LYS A 272 9.53 -5.99 16.69
C LYS A 272 9.47 -5.69 15.19
N PRO A 273 8.26 -5.76 14.56
CA PRO A 273 8.09 -5.37 13.17
C PRO A 273 8.60 -3.95 12.91
N PRO A 274 9.31 -3.69 11.79
CA PRO A 274 9.89 -2.39 11.48
C PRO A 274 8.84 -1.38 10.96
N LEU A 275 7.82 -1.06 11.76
CA LEU A 275 6.69 -0.22 11.37
C LEU A 275 7.10 1.21 10.99
N LEU A 276 8.10 1.79 11.67
CA LEU A 276 8.60 3.12 11.30
C LEU A 276 9.28 3.10 9.92
N ARG A 277 10.03 2.04 9.61
CA ARG A 277 10.65 1.87 8.30
C ARG A 277 9.59 1.72 7.20
N GLU A 278 8.57 0.90 7.43
CA GLU A 278 7.41 0.77 6.55
C GLU A 278 6.77 2.15 6.31
N HIS A 279 6.53 2.91 7.38
CA HIS A 279 5.94 4.24 7.30
C HIS A 279 6.80 5.21 6.47
N ARG A 280 8.14 5.23 6.66
CA ARG A 280 9.05 6.07 5.86
C ARG A 280 9.05 5.68 4.39
N LEU A 281 9.00 4.40 4.07
CA LEU A 281 8.86 3.93 2.70
C LEU A 281 7.54 4.38 2.06
N TYR A 282 6.42 4.35 2.78
CA TYR A 282 5.16 4.90 2.29
C TYR A 282 5.22 6.41 2.06
N GLN A 283 5.89 7.17 2.93
CA GLN A 283 6.10 8.60 2.72
C GLN A 283 6.95 8.86 1.47
N ALA A 284 8.03 8.10 1.27
CA ALA A 284 8.87 8.20 0.08
C ALA A 284 8.12 7.79 -1.21
N ASP A 285 7.33 6.72 -1.18
CA ASP A 285 6.46 6.31 -2.27
C ASP A 285 5.51 7.45 -2.70
N TRP A 286 4.98 8.19 -1.72
CA TRP A 286 4.14 9.35 -1.98
C TRP A 286 4.90 10.47 -2.69
N LEU A 287 6.17 10.70 -2.31
CA LEU A 287 7.04 11.68 -2.97
C LEU A 287 7.33 11.31 -4.43
N LEU A 288 7.59 10.02 -4.70
CA LEU A 288 7.79 9.53 -6.08
C LEU A 288 6.54 9.76 -6.94
N ARG A 289 5.37 9.43 -6.43
CA ARG A 289 4.14 9.41 -7.24
C ARG A 289 3.50 10.78 -7.46
N PHE A 290 3.64 11.70 -6.52
CA PHE A 290 2.85 12.95 -6.53
C PHE A 290 3.66 14.24 -6.41
N TYR A 291 4.95 14.15 -6.05
CA TYR A 291 5.78 15.33 -5.82
C TYR A 291 6.93 15.46 -6.83
N GLY A 292 7.04 14.52 -7.76
CA GLY A 292 8.07 14.54 -8.79
C GLY A 292 9.49 14.25 -8.28
N PHE A 293 9.62 13.61 -7.11
CA PHE A 293 10.91 13.12 -6.63
C PHE A 293 11.28 11.82 -7.36
N ARG A 294 12.58 11.59 -7.47
CA ARG A 294 13.16 10.33 -7.93
C ARG A 294 13.83 9.60 -6.76
N ALA A 295 13.97 8.29 -6.88
CA ALA A 295 14.57 7.47 -5.82
C ALA A 295 16.01 7.90 -5.50
N GLU A 296 16.79 8.25 -6.53
CA GLU A 296 18.17 8.72 -6.43
C GLU A 296 18.33 10.07 -5.73
N GLU A 297 17.27 10.90 -5.66
CA GLU A 297 17.27 12.15 -4.92
C GLU A 297 17.06 11.96 -3.42
N LEU A 298 16.38 10.89 -3.02
CA LEU A 298 15.98 10.66 -1.64
C LEU A 298 17.00 9.87 -0.82
N LEU A 299 17.72 8.95 -1.46
CA LEU A 299 18.71 8.08 -0.83
C LEU A 299 19.90 7.84 -1.78
N ASP A 300 21.11 7.85 -1.22
CA ASP A 300 22.38 7.61 -1.90
C ASP A 300 23.13 6.41 -1.29
N GLU A 301 24.37 6.18 -1.74
CA GLU A 301 25.20 5.08 -1.23
C GLU A 301 25.74 5.31 0.18
N ALA A 302 25.93 6.57 0.53
CA ALA A 302 26.42 6.95 1.87
C ALA A 302 25.27 6.86 2.91
N HIS A 303 24.04 7.11 2.46
CA HIS A 303 22.84 7.09 3.30
C HIS A 303 21.77 6.19 2.67
N PRO A 304 21.94 4.84 2.72
CA PRO A 304 21.08 3.90 2.02
C PRO A 304 19.72 3.66 2.69
N ASP A 305 19.56 4.09 3.94
CA ASP A 305 18.33 3.91 4.72
C ASP A 305 17.78 5.23 5.24
N PHE A 306 16.44 5.33 5.33
CA PHE A 306 15.79 6.51 5.87
C PHE A 306 16.04 6.69 7.36
N ASN A 307 16.19 7.93 7.76
CA ASN A 307 16.18 8.28 9.18
C ASN A 307 14.79 7.96 9.77
N PRO A 308 14.69 7.11 10.80
CA PRO A 308 13.40 6.76 11.40
C PRO A 308 12.72 7.94 12.11
N LEU A 309 13.49 8.94 12.55
CA LEU A 309 12.99 10.07 13.34
C LEU A 309 12.54 11.26 12.48
N ILE A 310 12.97 11.36 11.22
CA ILE A 310 12.68 12.49 10.33
C ILE A 310 12.01 11.97 9.07
N ASP A 311 10.97 12.64 8.57
CA ASP A 311 10.33 12.23 7.33
C ASP A 311 11.27 12.42 6.12
N PRO A 312 11.11 11.60 5.05
CA PRO A 312 12.01 11.62 3.89
C PRO A 312 12.14 12.98 3.21
N LYS A 313 11.06 13.78 3.18
CA LYS A 313 11.08 15.10 2.57
C LYS A 313 11.86 16.12 3.42
N CYS A 314 11.74 16.04 4.74
CA CYS A 314 12.54 16.83 5.66
C CYS A 314 14.02 16.43 5.56
N SER A 315 14.33 15.13 5.52
CA SER A 315 15.71 14.65 5.35
C SER A 315 16.34 15.18 4.06
N TRP A 316 15.59 15.12 2.95
CA TRP A 316 16.03 15.67 1.67
C TRP A 316 16.29 17.18 1.76
N ALA A 317 15.38 17.95 2.37
CA ALA A 317 15.53 19.39 2.50
C ALA A 317 16.71 19.80 3.36
N ILE A 318 17.04 19.03 4.40
CA ILE A 318 18.23 19.24 5.24
C ILE A 318 19.51 18.97 4.44
N ALA A 319 19.52 17.96 3.60
CA ALA A 319 20.66 17.65 2.73
C ALA A 319 20.87 18.69 1.61
N HIS A 320 19.85 19.51 1.31
CA HIS A 320 19.86 20.51 0.23
C HIS A 320 19.58 21.93 0.79
N LEU A 321 20.17 22.29 1.90
CA LEU A 321 19.93 23.60 2.57
C LEU A 321 20.29 24.78 1.69
N GLU A 322 21.15 24.63 0.69
CA GLU A 322 21.50 25.64 -0.31
C GLU A 322 20.29 26.11 -1.14
N GLN A 323 19.23 25.30 -1.24
CA GLN A 323 17.98 25.64 -1.92
C GLN A 323 16.98 26.37 -1.01
N PHE A 324 17.27 26.50 0.27
CA PHE A 324 16.38 27.04 1.27
C PHE A 324 16.97 28.28 1.99
N PRO A 325 16.12 29.19 2.50
CA PRO A 325 14.66 29.17 2.49
C PRO A 325 14.03 29.58 1.15
N VAL A 326 12.88 29.01 0.85
CA VAL A 326 12.11 29.27 -0.38
C VAL A 326 11.13 30.41 -0.18
N GLU A 327 11.19 31.45 -1.04
CA GLU A 327 10.22 32.54 -1.01
C GLU A 327 8.89 32.12 -1.66
N ILE A 328 7.85 31.94 -0.85
CA ILE A 328 6.54 31.41 -1.32
C ILE A 328 5.83 32.31 -2.33
N MET A 329 6.12 33.63 -2.31
CA MET A 329 5.51 34.59 -3.23
C MET A 329 6.05 34.45 -4.65
N ARG A 330 7.23 33.83 -4.85
CA ARG A 330 7.93 33.74 -6.14
C ARG A 330 8.14 32.33 -6.63
N ALA A 331 8.29 31.35 -5.72
CA ALA A 331 8.62 29.96 -6.06
C ALA A 331 7.62 29.37 -7.06
N ASP A 332 8.12 28.58 -8.00
CA ASP A 332 7.28 27.79 -8.89
C ASP A 332 6.60 26.61 -8.16
N TYR A 333 5.77 25.88 -8.90
CA TYR A 333 5.02 24.75 -8.33
C TYR A 333 5.94 23.63 -7.88
N GLU A 334 6.94 23.31 -8.67
CA GLU A 334 7.91 22.24 -8.45
C GLU A 334 8.73 22.55 -7.20
N MET A 335 9.21 23.77 -7.04
CA MET A 335 9.97 24.17 -5.85
C MET A 335 9.09 24.20 -4.59
N LEU A 336 7.85 24.61 -4.69
CA LEU A 336 6.90 24.52 -3.56
C LEU A 336 6.67 23.08 -3.15
N LEU A 337 6.65 22.12 -4.08
CA LEU A 337 6.56 20.70 -3.76
C LEU A 337 7.82 20.13 -3.08
N ARG A 338 8.97 20.79 -3.20
CA ARG A 338 10.21 20.42 -2.49
C ARG A 338 10.17 20.85 -1.03
N VAL A 339 9.38 21.86 -0.67
CA VAL A 339 9.31 22.38 0.71
C VAL A 339 8.59 21.40 1.63
N PRO A 340 9.23 20.95 2.76
CA PRO A 340 8.54 20.15 3.77
C PRO A 340 7.26 20.81 4.28
N GLY A 341 6.19 20.03 4.44
CA GLY A 341 4.90 20.56 4.91
C GLY A 341 4.04 21.23 3.83
N ILE A 342 4.52 21.36 2.58
CA ILE A 342 3.72 21.82 1.44
C ILE A 342 3.43 20.62 0.53
N GLY A 343 2.15 20.32 0.35
CA GLY A 343 1.68 19.26 -0.55
C GLY A 343 1.09 19.82 -1.85
N PRO A 344 0.70 18.96 -2.81
CA PRO A 344 0.15 19.39 -4.11
C PRO A 344 -1.02 20.36 -3.99
N THR A 345 -1.94 20.10 -3.10
CA THR A 345 -3.09 20.98 -2.83
C THR A 345 -2.66 22.32 -2.24
N GLY A 346 -1.77 22.30 -1.24
CA GLY A 346 -1.22 23.52 -0.62
C GLY A 346 -0.46 24.37 -1.63
N ALA A 347 0.41 23.78 -2.45
CA ALA A 347 1.16 24.46 -3.50
C ALA A 347 0.23 25.16 -4.53
N LYS A 348 -0.80 24.46 -5.02
CA LYS A 348 -1.80 25.05 -5.92
C LYS A 348 -2.55 26.21 -5.28
N ARG A 349 -2.96 26.08 -4.02
CA ARG A 349 -3.65 27.14 -3.26
C ARG A 349 -2.74 28.35 -3.02
N ILE A 350 -1.46 28.15 -2.69
CA ILE A 350 -0.47 29.22 -2.56
C ILE A 350 -0.36 30.00 -3.88
N ILE A 351 -0.16 29.30 -5.01
CA ILE A 351 -0.04 29.94 -6.34
C ILE A 351 -1.30 30.73 -6.69
N SER A 352 -2.48 30.23 -6.36
CA SER A 352 -3.73 30.95 -6.58
C SER A 352 -3.85 32.18 -5.67
N ALA A 353 -3.64 32.01 -4.37
CA ALA A 353 -3.85 33.05 -3.37
C ALA A 353 -2.86 34.23 -3.50
N ARG A 354 -1.59 33.99 -3.84
CA ARG A 354 -0.58 35.04 -4.01
C ARG A 354 -0.85 36.00 -5.19
N ARG A 355 -1.78 35.63 -6.10
CA ARG A 355 -2.22 36.53 -7.20
C ARG A 355 -3.10 37.65 -6.70
N THR A 356 -3.77 37.48 -5.56
CA THR A 356 -4.73 38.42 -4.99
C THR A 356 -4.17 39.24 -3.84
N GLY A 357 -3.00 38.88 -3.32
CA GLY A 357 -2.37 39.62 -2.23
C GLY A 357 -1.11 38.94 -1.66
N THR A 358 -0.43 39.64 -0.77
CA THR A 358 0.77 39.14 -0.09
C THR A 358 0.36 38.18 1.01
N LEU A 359 0.90 36.96 0.97
CA LEU A 359 0.65 35.92 1.96
C LEU A 359 1.53 36.10 3.19
N ARG A 360 0.96 35.82 4.35
CA ARG A 360 1.65 35.75 5.64
C ARG A 360 1.68 34.31 6.15
N PHE A 361 2.50 34.02 7.17
CA PHE A 361 2.60 32.69 7.76
C PHE A 361 1.24 32.15 8.27
N GLU A 362 0.39 33.03 8.80
CA GLU A 362 -0.94 32.69 9.31
C GLU A 362 -1.89 32.24 8.19
N ASP A 363 -1.73 32.80 7.01
CA ASP A 363 -2.56 32.46 5.85
C ASP A 363 -2.24 31.07 5.32
N LEU A 364 -0.98 30.66 5.43
CA LEU A 364 -0.52 29.35 4.91
C LEU A 364 -1.23 28.18 5.60
N LYS A 365 -1.53 28.30 6.89
CA LYS A 365 -2.28 27.25 7.62
C LYS A 365 -3.66 27.06 7.01
N LYS A 366 -4.35 28.14 6.64
CA LYS A 366 -5.68 28.08 5.99
C LYS A 366 -5.62 27.49 4.57
N LEU A 367 -4.46 27.59 3.92
CA LEU A 367 -4.20 27.02 2.60
C LEU A 367 -3.84 25.50 2.64
N GLY A 368 -3.78 24.92 3.85
CA GLY A 368 -3.47 23.49 4.02
C GLY A 368 -1.97 23.19 4.10
N VAL A 369 -1.14 24.18 4.45
CA VAL A 369 0.29 23.97 4.71
C VAL A 369 0.51 23.49 6.13
N VAL A 370 1.31 22.43 6.30
CA VAL A 370 1.75 21.95 7.61
C VAL A 370 2.84 22.88 8.14
N LEU A 371 2.41 24.01 8.70
CA LEU A 371 3.29 25.13 9.05
C LEU A 371 4.38 24.74 10.06
N LYS A 372 4.12 23.79 10.96
CA LYS A 372 5.09 23.28 11.93
C LYS A 372 6.35 22.67 11.29
N ARG A 373 6.28 22.24 10.02
CA ARG A 373 7.42 21.79 9.22
C ARG A 373 7.87 22.88 8.25
N ALA A 374 6.95 23.49 7.50
CA ALA A 374 7.26 24.43 6.43
C ALA A 374 7.98 25.70 6.93
N GLN A 375 7.70 26.18 8.14
CA GLN A 375 8.26 27.39 8.71
C GLN A 375 9.80 27.43 8.73
N PHE A 376 10.45 26.27 8.73
CA PHE A 376 11.91 26.15 8.76
C PHE A 376 12.55 26.33 7.37
N PHE A 377 11.75 26.23 6.32
CA PHE A 377 12.23 26.13 4.93
C PHE A 377 11.67 27.21 4.00
N ILE A 378 10.91 28.19 4.53
CA ILE A 378 10.27 29.22 3.72
C ILE A 378 10.48 30.62 4.23
N THR A 379 10.35 31.59 3.29
CA THR A 379 10.12 33.01 3.60
C THR A 379 8.75 33.44 3.06
N CYS A 380 8.17 34.45 3.72
CA CYS A 380 6.93 35.09 3.31
C CYS A 380 7.20 36.59 3.15
N GLY A 381 7.26 37.10 1.92
CA GLY A 381 7.59 38.49 1.64
C GLY A 381 8.99 38.87 2.14
N GLY A 382 9.97 37.98 1.94
CA GLY A 382 11.35 38.16 2.37
C GLY A 382 11.59 37.97 3.88
N ARG A 383 10.57 37.64 4.66
CA ARG A 383 10.70 37.46 6.11
C ARG A 383 10.74 35.99 6.49
N VAL A 384 11.68 35.61 7.35
CA VAL A 384 11.70 34.33 8.07
C VAL A 384 10.85 34.42 9.33
N ARG A 385 10.41 33.29 9.86
CA ARG A 385 9.77 33.28 11.17
C ARG A 385 10.83 33.53 12.24
N SER A 386 10.55 34.46 13.18
CA SER A 386 11.50 34.87 14.23
C SER A 386 11.92 33.68 15.11
N GLY A 387 13.20 33.67 15.54
CA GLY A 387 13.75 32.68 16.46
C GLY A 387 14.28 31.38 15.81
N LEU A 388 14.34 31.28 14.46
CA LEU A 388 14.88 30.11 13.79
C LEU A 388 16.39 30.20 13.58
N GLN A 389 17.12 29.19 14.04
CA GLN A 389 18.53 29.00 13.70
C GLN A 389 18.63 28.11 12.49
N PHE A 390 19.17 28.62 11.38
CA PHE A 390 19.28 27.94 10.09
C PHE A 390 20.59 27.16 9.98
N SER A 391 20.71 26.10 10.79
CA SER A 391 21.81 25.13 10.66
C SER A 391 21.26 23.72 10.63
N ALA A 392 21.90 22.82 9.89
CA ALA A 392 21.45 21.42 9.74
C ALA A 392 21.23 20.76 11.12
N ALA A 393 22.17 20.88 12.05
CA ALA A 393 22.06 20.31 13.39
C ALA A 393 20.91 20.88 14.23
N SER A 394 20.60 22.19 14.07
CA SER A 394 19.48 22.82 14.77
C SER A 394 18.15 22.39 14.16
N LEU A 395 18.06 22.32 12.83
CA LEU A 395 16.87 21.89 12.11
C LEU A 395 16.52 20.42 12.41
N VAL A 396 17.51 19.53 12.44
CA VAL A 396 17.32 18.13 12.83
C VAL A 396 16.66 18.04 14.21
N ARG A 397 17.24 18.68 15.23
CA ARG A 397 16.69 18.66 16.61
C ARG A 397 15.27 19.21 16.68
N GLN A 398 15.00 20.31 15.98
CA GLN A 398 13.68 20.93 15.99
C GLN A 398 12.63 20.07 15.27
N LEU A 399 13.01 19.41 14.17
CA LEU A 399 12.13 18.51 13.43
C LEU A 399 11.87 17.21 14.18
N GLU A 400 12.89 16.64 14.83
CA GLU A 400 12.72 15.48 15.71
C GLU A 400 11.75 15.78 16.85
N ALA A 401 11.86 16.94 17.50
CA ALA A 401 10.93 17.37 18.54
C ALA A 401 9.49 17.52 18.01
N VAL A 402 9.33 18.01 16.78
CA VAL A 402 8.03 18.11 16.10
C VAL A 402 7.45 16.73 15.82
N GLU A 403 8.26 15.78 15.38
CA GLU A 403 7.82 14.39 15.07
C GLU A 403 7.50 13.61 16.36
N GLN A 404 8.36 13.70 17.39
CA GLN A 404 8.13 13.03 18.68
C GLN A 404 6.87 13.51 19.38
N GLY A 405 6.55 14.80 19.29
CA GLY A 405 5.29 15.37 19.81
C GLY A 405 4.05 14.91 19.04
N GLN A 406 4.19 14.17 17.94
CA GLN A 406 3.09 13.62 17.13
C GLN A 406 2.91 12.10 17.30
N LEU A 407 3.94 11.41 17.83
CA LEU A 407 3.82 9.98 18.13
C LEU A 407 3.06 9.84 19.46
N PRO A 408 1.84 9.24 19.48
CA PRO A 408 1.20 8.88 20.73
C PRO A 408 2.11 7.91 21.48
N ALA A 409 2.38 8.19 22.74
CA ALA A 409 3.31 7.42 23.59
C ALA A 409 2.93 5.94 23.77
N ALA A 410 1.78 5.47 23.30
CA ALA A 410 1.27 4.14 23.59
C ALA A 410 0.79 3.33 22.38
N GLN A 411 0.70 3.88 21.18
CA GLN A 411 0.22 3.13 20.02
C GLN A 411 0.94 3.59 18.77
N MET A 412 1.87 2.76 18.25
CA MET A 412 2.24 2.80 16.84
C MET A 412 1.05 2.31 16.01
N GLN A 413 -0.02 3.07 16.02
CA GLN A 413 -1.07 2.94 15.02
C GLN A 413 -0.47 3.39 13.70
N GLN A 414 -0.64 2.58 12.69
CA GLN A 414 -0.37 2.93 11.32
C GLN A 414 -1.13 4.24 11.02
N LEU A 415 -0.42 5.37 11.06
CA LEU A 415 -0.97 6.65 10.67
C LEU A 415 -1.37 6.51 9.21
N SER A 416 -2.67 6.47 8.95
CA SER A 416 -3.19 6.47 7.61
C SER A 416 -2.65 7.70 6.89
N LEU A 417 -1.90 7.49 5.81
CA LEU A 417 -1.47 8.58 4.91
C LEU A 417 -2.66 9.31 4.26
N PHE A 418 -3.87 8.85 4.55
CA PHE A 418 -5.14 9.27 4.00
C PHE A 418 -6.08 9.88 5.03
N ASP A 419 -5.70 9.97 6.31
CA ASP A 419 -6.48 10.78 7.24
C ASP A 419 -6.46 12.23 6.73
N PRO A 420 -7.58 12.79 6.31
CA PRO A 420 -7.67 14.22 6.12
C PRO A 420 -7.39 14.81 7.50
N ALA A 421 -6.30 15.55 7.61
CA ALA A 421 -6.06 16.35 8.80
C ALA A 421 -7.31 17.19 9.03
N GLY A 422 -8.01 16.90 10.14
CA GLY A 422 -9.15 17.66 10.59
C GLY A 422 -8.80 19.12 10.83
#